data_111fe6a3150c0434e5aecc4eb5aca3bf
#
_entry.id   111fe6a3150c0434e5aecc4eb5aca3bf
#
_cell.length_a   1.000
_cell.length_b   1.000
_cell.length_c   1.000
_cell.angle_alpha   90.00
_cell.angle_beta   90.00
_cell.angle_gamma   90.00
#
_symmetry.space_group_name_H-M   'P 1'
#
loop_
_entity.id
_entity.type
_entity.pdbx_description
1 polymer ?
#
loop_
_entity_poly.entity_id
_entity_poly.type
_entity_poly.pdbx_seq_one_letter_code
_entity_poly.pdbx_strand_id
1 'polypeptide(L)' 'MKSVAMAFYNGAKYIDEQIRSILDNMEETDELIISVDDASDGSEAILEDWVQNDQRIRIIKGP' A
#
# COMPACT_ATOMS: atom_id res chain seq x y z
N MET A 1 0.68 -11.68 -14.48
CA MET A 1 0.15 -10.52 -13.72
C MET A 1 -0.79 -11.00 -12.64
N LYS A 2 -0.58 -10.52 -11.44
CA LYS A 2 -1.47 -10.83 -10.33
C LYS A 2 -1.75 -9.56 -9.54
N SER A 3 -2.86 -9.55 -8.84
CA SER A 3 -3.24 -8.45 -7.97
C SER A 3 -3.14 -8.91 -6.52
N VAL A 4 -2.42 -8.15 -5.71
CA VAL A 4 -2.29 -8.44 -4.29
C VAL A 4 -3.11 -7.39 -3.54
N ALA A 5 -4.02 -7.86 -2.70
CA ALA A 5 -4.86 -6.98 -1.91
C ALA A 5 -4.35 -6.91 -0.48
N MET A 6 -4.23 -5.69 0.02
CA MET A 6 -3.78 -5.45 1.38
C MET A 6 -4.76 -4.49 2.06
N ALA A 7 -5.22 -4.88 3.24
CA ALA A 7 -6.06 -4.00 4.04
C ALA A 7 -5.17 -3.24 5.02
N PHE A 8 -5.33 -1.93 5.04
CA PHE A 8 -4.58 -1.10 5.96
C PHE A 8 -5.51 -0.43 6.96
N TYR A 9 -5.15 -0.54 8.21
CA TYR A 9 -5.90 0.05 9.29
C TYR A 9 -4.94 0.57 10.35
N ASN A 10 -4.76 1.88 10.40
CA ASN A 10 -4.11 2.59 11.49
C ASN A 10 -2.77 1.99 11.94
N GLY A 11 -1.85 1.81 11.00
CA GLY A 11 -0.56 1.21 11.31
C GLY A 11 0.60 1.89 10.63
N ALA A 12 0.63 3.24 10.64
CA ALA A 12 1.67 4.00 9.94
C ALA A 12 3.08 3.58 10.34
N LYS A 13 3.25 3.14 11.57
CA LYS A 13 4.56 2.76 12.09
C LYS A 13 5.16 1.57 11.33
N TYR A 14 4.33 0.67 10.84
CA TYR A 14 4.79 -0.55 10.21
C TYR A 14 4.50 -0.63 8.71
N ILE A 15 3.83 0.37 8.17
CA ILE A 15 3.35 0.31 6.79
C ILE A 15 4.50 0.22 5.79
N ASP A 16 5.60 0.93 6.04
CA ASP A 16 6.75 0.90 5.14
C ASP A 16 7.34 -0.50 5.02
N GLU A 17 7.52 -1.17 6.15
CA GLU A 17 8.04 -2.52 6.15
C GLU A 17 7.13 -3.50 5.44
N GLN A 18 5.83 -3.36 5.67
CA GLN A 18 4.86 -4.25 5.06
C GLN A 18 4.84 -4.08 3.54
N ILE A 19 4.78 -2.85 3.08
CA ILE A 19 4.75 -2.58 1.65
C ILE A 19 6.03 -3.08 0.99
N ARG A 20 7.17 -2.77 1.58
CA ARG A 20 8.45 -3.17 1.03
C ARG A 20 8.55 -4.69 0.92
N SER A 21 8.13 -5.40 1.94
CA SER A 21 8.16 -6.85 1.96
C SER A 21 7.28 -7.44 0.87
N ILE A 22 6.09 -6.87 0.68
CA ILE A 22 5.17 -7.33 -0.36
C ILE A 22 5.76 -7.07 -1.75
N LEU A 23 6.30 -5.87 -1.97
CA LEU A 23 6.87 -5.50 -3.25
C LEU A 23 8.08 -6.36 -3.61
N ASP A 24 8.86 -6.77 -2.64
CA ASP A 24 10.01 -7.64 -2.86
C ASP A 24 9.58 -9.00 -3.43
N ASN A 25 8.35 -9.40 -3.20
CA ASN A 25 7.82 -10.66 -3.68
C ASN A 25 6.93 -10.51 -4.92
N MET A 26 6.82 -9.28 -5.44
CA MET A 26 6.00 -8.99 -6.61
C MET A 26 6.86 -8.77 -7.84
N GLU A 27 6.28 -9.03 -9.00
CA GLU A 27 6.92 -8.74 -10.27
C GLU A 27 6.49 -7.37 -10.79
N GLU A 28 7.16 -6.88 -11.83
CA GLU A 28 6.86 -5.58 -12.40
C GLU A 28 5.43 -5.48 -12.96
N THR A 29 4.88 -6.61 -13.37
CA THR A 29 3.54 -6.65 -13.95
C THR A 29 2.44 -6.89 -12.92
N ASP A 30 2.82 -7.08 -11.67
CA ASP A 30 1.85 -7.27 -10.60
C ASP A 30 1.36 -5.93 -10.08
N GLU A 31 0.23 -5.94 -9.38
CA GLU A 31 -0.24 -4.71 -8.74
C GLU A 31 -0.59 -4.96 -7.28
N LEU A 32 -0.33 -3.97 -6.45
CA LEU A 32 -0.68 -3.99 -5.04
C LEU A 32 -1.81 -2.99 -4.81
N ILE A 33 -2.93 -3.49 -4.33
CA ILE A 33 -4.10 -2.67 -4.02
C ILE A 33 -4.20 -2.54 -2.50
N ILE A 34 -4.06 -1.32 -2.01
CA ILE A 34 -4.14 -1.06 -0.58
C ILE A 34 -5.50 -0.44 -0.28
N SER A 35 -6.30 -1.14 0.51
CA SER A 35 -7.58 -0.63 0.96
C SER A 35 -7.39 0.09 2.29
N VAL A 36 -7.65 1.38 2.32
CA VAL A 36 -7.46 2.20 3.51
C VAL A 36 -8.81 2.44 4.18
N ASP A 37 -8.95 1.94 5.40
CA ASP A 37 -10.19 2.08 6.14
C ASP A 37 -10.17 3.34 7.01
N ASP A 38 -9.17 3.47 7.86
CA ASP A 38 -9.03 4.65 8.72
C ASP A 38 -7.56 5.05 8.77
N ALA A 39 -7.26 6.23 8.26
CA ALA A 39 -5.88 6.71 8.17
C ALA A 39 -5.71 8.03 8.90
N SER A 40 -6.12 8.07 10.16
CA SER A 40 -6.04 9.28 10.96
C SER A 40 -4.67 9.52 11.58
N ASP A 41 -3.72 8.64 11.38
CA ASP A 41 -2.40 8.71 11.98
C ASP A 41 -1.31 9.25 11.05
N GLY A 42 -1.69 9.87 9.95
CA GLY A 42 -0.74 10.40 9.00
C GLY A 42 -0.26 9.41 7.95
N SER A 43 -0.81 8.20 7.95
CA SER A 43 -0.39 7.18 7.01
C SER A 43 -0.74 7.51 5.55
N GLU A 44 -1.70 8.40 5.32
CA GLU A 44 -2.03 8.82 3.96
C GLU A 44 -0.84 9.42 3.23
N ALA A 45 -0.06 10.23 3.92
CA ALA A 45 1.13 10.84 3.31
C ALA A 45 2.16 9.77 2.94
N ILE A 46 2.33 8.78 3.80
CA ILE A 46 3.24 7.68 3.55
C ILE A 46 2.79 6.87 2.34
N LEU A 47 1.50 6.58 2.27
CA LEU A 47 0.95 5.81 1.16
C LEU A 47 1.05 6.56 -0.17
N GLU A 48 0.81 7.86 -0.16
CA GLU A 48 0.96 8.67 -1.36
C GLU A 48 2.39 8.66 -1.87
N ASP A 49 3.34 8.72 -0.96
CA ASP A 49 4.74 8.67 -1.33
C ASP A 49 5.07 7.34 -2.02
N TRP A 50 4.55 6.23 -1.49
CA TRP A 50 4.74 4.94 -2.12
C TRP A 50 4.13 4.87 -3.51
N VAL A 51 2.94 5.41 -3.69
CA VAL A 51 2.26 5.41 -4.99
C VAL A 51 3.08 6.20 -6.01
N GLN A 52 3.65 7.32 -5.62
CA GLN A 52 4.47 8.12 -6.52
C GLN A 52 5.77 7.43 -6.89
N ASN A 53 6.30 6.61 -6.02
CA ASN A 53 7.58 5.96 -6.24
C ASN A 53 7.47 4.58 -6.88
N ASP A 54 6.28 4.00 -6.90
CA ASP A 54 6.09 2.66 -7.47
C ASP A 54 4.73 2.57 -8.18
N GLN A 55 4.77 2.33 -9.48
CA GLN A 55 3.58 2.28 -10.31
C GLN A 55 2.68 1.09 -10.02
N ARG A 56 3.21 0.09 -9.31
CA ARG A 56 2.45 -1.11 -8.99
C ARG A 56 1.43 -0.90 -7.87
N ILE A 57 1.54 0.22 -7.16
CA ILE A 57 0.73 0.45 -5.97
C ILE A 57 -0.51 1.29 -6.32
N ARG A 58 -1.66 0.83 -5.88
CA ARG A 58 -2.93 1.55 -5.97
C ARG A 58 -3.54 1.65 -4.60
N ILE A 59 -4.16 2.78 -4.32
CA ILE A 59 -4.84 3.00 -3.05
C ILE A 59 -6.32 3.22 -3.31
N ILE A 60 -7.15 2.48 -2.58
CA ILE A 60 -8.59 2.68 -2.60
C ILE A 60 -9.04 2.97 -1.18
N LYS A 61 -10.04 3.83 -1.04
CA LYS A 61 -10.59 4.10 0.27
C LYS A 61 -11.67 3.08 0.57
N GLY A 62 -11.55 2.47 1.75
CA GLY A 62 -12.55 1.54 2.21
C GLY A 62 -13.86 2.24 2.56
N PRO A 63 -14.90 1.47 2.75
CA PRO A 63 -16.21 2.01 3.09
C PRO A 63 -16.25 2.66 4.46
#